data_6641bb5d97ce290ca4311c811e44d9cb
#
_entry.id   6641bb5d97ce290ca4311c811e44d9cb
#
_cell.length_a   1.000
_cell.length_b   1.000
_cell.length_c   1.000
_cell.angle_alpha   90.00
_cell.angle_beta   90.00
_cell.angle_gamma   90.00
#
_symmetry.space_group_name_H-M   'P 1'
#
loop_
_entity.id
_entity.type
_entity.pdbx_description
1 polymer ?
#
loop_
_entity_poly.entity_id
_entity_poly.type
_entity_poly.pdbx_seq_one_letter_code
_entity_poly.pdbx_strand_id
1 'polypeptide(L)'
;LAFIKENGKTIVEYNFTYLDRVIDDYLSLNIRPFIELGFMPKKIASGKQCVFYWKGNVTPPKDYKLWTDLVKATLSHLLERYGEEVLTWPVEVWNEPNLTSFWKDADMPEYFKLYTETSKAVKEVNENFKVGGPAICGGADEKWMKGFLDFCSQTHPPLDFITRHHYTTEFPEDVGHYGYAKLTKFDETIQTLVDCRKIINSYDEFKDLPFHITEFNTSYIPNCPLHDTNQNAAYIAGTLAEIGDLVTSYSYWTFGDVFEERGVPFTPFHGGFGLLANGGIEKPTFWTFKFFKYLKEKESECVYKDKNLVIVKTCDGEY
;
A
#
# COMPACT_ATOMS: atom_id res chain seq x y z
N LEU A 1 -8.04 7.96 19.81
CA LEU A 1 -8.78 9.21 19.89
C LEU A 1 -9.91 9.07 20.92
N ALA A 2 -10.00 10.00 21.88
CA ALA A 2 -11.08 10.10 22.85
C ALA A 2 -11.69 11.51 22.86
N PHE A 3 -13.01 11.57 23.12
CA PHE A 3 -13.70 12.81 23.42
C PHE A 3 -13.92 12.87 24.94
N ILE A 4 -13.37 13.89 25.59
CA ILE A 4 -13.54 14.13 27.01
C ILE A 4 -14.26 15.45 27.24
N LYS A 5 -14.92 15.59 28.37
CA LYS A 5 -15.54 16.85 28.78
C LYS A 5 -14.70 17.50 29.88
N GLU A 6 -14.19 18.67 29.61
CA GLU A 6 -13.46 19.48 30.56
C GLU A 6 -14.02 20.90 30.58
N ASN A 7 -14.39 21.41 31.74
CA ASN A 7 -14.97 22.72 31.93
C ASN A 7 -16.14 23.05 30.97
N GLY A 8 -17.00 22.04 30.70
CA GLY A 8 -18.17 22.17 29.81
C GLY A 8 -17.85 22.15 28.31
N LYS A 9 -16.58 22.05 27.93
CA LYS A 9 -16.15 21.94 26.54
C LYS A 9 -15.79 20.49 26.21
N THR A 10 -16.03 20.07 24.96
CA THR A 10 -15.54 18.80 24.45
C THR A 10 -14.12 18.99 23.93
N ILE A 11 -13.18 18.24 24.49
CA ILE A 11 -11.78 18.19 24.09
C ILE A 11 -11.53 16.83 23.42
N VAL A 12 -10.65 16.82 22.43
CA VAL A 12 -10.19 15.59 21.76
C VAL A 12 -8.82 15.23 22.31
N GLU A 13 -8.70 14.04 22.88
CA GLU A 13 -7.42 13.46 23.28
C GLU A 13 -6.96 12.42 22.28
N TYR A 14 -5.66 12.43 21.99
CA TYR A 14 -4.99 11.44 21.16
C TYR A 14 -4.06 10.59 22.03
N ASN A 15 -3.96 9.31 21.69
CA ASN A 15 -3.03 8.37 22.34
C ASN A 15 -2.24 7.64 21.25
N PHE A 16 -0.95 7.81 21.25
CA PHE A 16 -0.02 7.28 20.26
C PHE A 16 0.82 6.10 20.78
N THR A 17 0.57 5.60 21.99
CA THR A 17 1.38 4.56 22.65
C THR A 17 1.64 3.35 21.75
N TYR A 18 0.62 2.84 21.05
CA TYR A 18 0.81 1.68 20.17
C TYR A 18 1.49 2.05 18.86
N LEU A 19 1.21 3.23 18.32
CA LEU A 19 1.91 3.75 17.14
C LEU A 19 3.40 3.89 17.43
N ASP A 20 3.75 4.49 18.56
CA ASP A 20 5.13 4.67 18.99
C ASP A 20 5.86 3.33 19.08
N ARG A 21 5.25 2.32 19.71
CA ARG A 21 5.87 1.00 19.82
C ARG A 21 6.16 0.36 18.47
N VAL A 22 5.21 0.42 17.54
CA VAL A 22 5.39 -0.15 16.20
C VAL A 22 6.51 0.57 15.45
N ILE A 23 6.55 1.89 15.53
CA ILE A 23 7.60 2.67 14.85
C ILE A 23 8.96 2.48 15.54
N ASP A 24 9.02 2.47 16.87
CA ASP A 24 10.25 2.18 17.62
C ASP A 24 10.83 0.80 17.20
N ASP A 25 9.96 -0.22 17.08
CA ASP A 25 10.38 -1.55 16.64
C ASP A 25 10.90 -1.53 15.18
N TYR A 26 10.23 -0.84 14.25
CA TYR A 26 10.71 -0.70 12.87
C TYR A 26 12.06 0.01 12.78
N LEU A 27 12.22 1.13 13.49
CA LEU A 27 13.47 1.90 13.48
C LEU A 27 14.62 1.11 14.11
N SER A 28 14.33 0.30 15.14
CA SER A 28 15.33 -0.59 15.76
C SER A 28 15.89 -1.63 14.78
N LEU A 29 15.09 -1.99 13.77
CA LEU A 29 15.46 -2.90 12.68
C LEU A 29 15.97 -2.17 11.42
N ASN A 30 16.19 -0.85 11.53
CA ASN A 30 16.56 0.01 10.39
C ASN A 30 15.52 0.01 9.24
N ILE A 31 14.24 -0.17 9.58
CA ILE A 31 13.11 -0.08 8.66
C ILE A 31 12.48 1.32 8.77
N ARG A 32 12.20 1.94 7.64
CA ARG A 32 11.54 3.25 7.55
C ARG A 32 10.08 3.08 7.14
N PRO A 33 9.13 3.73 7.84
CA PRO A 33 7.73 3.66 7.49
C PRO A 33 7.41 4.27 6.12
N PHE A 34 6.47 3.67 5.42
CA PHE A 34 5.62 4.31 4.43
C PHE A 34 4.24 4.40 5.08
N ILE A 35 3.78 5.60 5.39
CA ILE A 35 2.61 5.81 6.24
C ILE A 35 1.35 5.81 5.36
N GLU A 36 0.40 4.92 5.64
CA GLU A 36 -0.94 4.95 5.05
C GLU A 36 -1.95 5.50 6.06
N LEU A 37 -2.66 6.57 5.69
CA LEU A 37 -3.68 7.22 6.53
C LEU A 37 -5.06 6.59 6.28
N GLY A 38 -5.39 5.56 7.03
CA GLY A 38 -6.64 4.78 7.00
C GLY A 38 -6.72 3.86 8.22
N PHE A 39 -7.83 3.29 8.58
CA PHE A 39 -9.18 3.62 8.17
C PHE A 39 -9.80 4.68 9.08
N MET A 40 -11.06 5.11 8.78
CA MET A 40 -11.70 6.18 9.56
C MET A 40 -11.95 5.74 11.01
N PRO A 41 -11.48 6.48 12.02
CA PRO A 41 -11.80 6.14 13.40
C PRO A 41 -13.31 6.19 13.66
N LYS A 42 -13.87 5.14 14.24
CA LYS A 42 -15.31 4.98 14.48
C LYS A 42 -15.98 6.21 15.11
N LYS A 43 -15.27 6.93 15.99
CA LYS A 43 -15.80 8.10 16.69
C LYS A 43 -16.02 9.34 15.82
N ILE A 44 -15.31 9.40 14.68
CA ILE A 44 -15.41 10.53 13.73
C ILE A 44 -16.01 10.12 12.39
N ALA A 45 -16.32 8.84 12.20
CA ALA A 45 -16.95 8.32 11.00
C ALA A 45 -18.40 8.84 10.83
N SER A 46 -18.82 9.08 9.57
CA SER A 46 -20.18 9.50 9.25
C SER A 46 -21.17 8.35 9.21
N GLY A 47 -20.70 7.10 9.08
CA GLY A 47 -21.54 5.92 8.93
C GLY A 47 -20.99 4.71 9.70
N LYS A 48 -21.61 3.54 9.44
CA LYS A 48 -21.31 2.30 10.15
C LYS A 48 -20.68 1.22 9.27
N GLN A 49 -20.51 1.47 7.97
CA GLN A 49 -19.90 0.51 7.07
C GLN A 49 -18.46 0.25 7.47
N CYS A 50 -18.11 -1.01 7.58
CA CYS A 50 -16.78 -1.46 8.02
C CYS A 50 -16.30 -2.59 7.13
N VAL A 51 -14.99 -2.71 7.01
CA VAL A 51 -14.28 -3.81 6.37
C VAL A 51 -13.53 -4.63 7.42
N PHE A 52 -13.22 -5.85 7.09
CA PHE A 52 -12.50 -6.82 7.90
C PHE A 52 -13.16 -7.20 9.24
N TYR A 53 -12.69 -8.27 9.80
CA TYR A 53 -13.10 -8.77 11.12
C TYR A 53 -12.91 -7.72 12.23
N TRP A 54 -11.83 -6.94 12.22
CA TRP A 54 -11.53 -5.89 13.19
C TRP A 54 -12.26 -4.55 12.94
N LYS A 55 -13.16 -4.51 11.94
CA LYS A 55 -14.13 -3.43 11.69
C LYS A 55 -13.50 -2.06 11.42
N GLY A 56 -12.52 -2.01 10.52
CA GLY A 56 -12.05 -0.75 9.93
C GLY A 56 -13.22 -0.01 9.28
N ASN A 57 -13.51 1.23 9.71
CA ASN A 57 -14.63 1.98 9.15
C ASN A 57 -14.23 2.64 7.83
N VAL A 58 -15.07 2.47 6.80
CA VAL A 58 -14.80 2.88 5.43
C VAL A 58 -15.72 4.00 4.93
N THR A 59 -16.32 4.75 5.87
CA THR A 59 -17.13 5.92 5.52
C THR A 59 -16.35 7.22 5.69
N PRO A 60 -16.70 8.29 4.97
CA PRO A 60 -16.10 9.61 5.18
C PRO A 60 -16.19 10.08 6.63
N PRO A 61 -15.39 11.06 7.05
CA PRO A 61 -15.57 11.66 8.37
C PRO A 61 -16.91 12.42 8.43
N LYS A 62 -17.54 12.44 9.58
CA LYS A 62 -18.74 13.25 9.82
C LYS A 62 -18.44 14.75 9.87
N ASP A 63 -17.18 15.09 10.13
CA ASP A 63 -16.62 16.45 10.14
C ASP A 63 -15.15 16.34 9.72
N TYR A 64 -14.80 16.97 8.60
CA TYR A 64 -13.44 16.96 8.06
C TYR A 64 -12.42 17.60 9.00
N LYS A 65 -12.86 18.59 9.80
CA LYS A 65 -11.97 19.20 10.79
C LYS A 65 -11.48 18.18 11.82
N LEU A 66 -12.31 17.25 12.26
CA LEU A 66 -11.90 16.21 13.22
C LEU A 66 -10.88 15.22 12.59
N TRP A 67 -11.02 14.97 11.30
CA TRP A 67 -10.07 14.13 10.56
C TRP A 67 -8.74 14.85 10.36
N THR A 68 -8.75 16.09 9.87
CA THR A 68 -7.54 16.88 9.65
C THR A 68 -6.80 17.20 10.94
N ASP A 69 -7.53 17.45 12.04
CA ASP A 69 -6.92 17.62 13.37
C ASP A 69 -6.21 16.33 13.83
N LEU A 70 -6.79 15.15 13.59
CA LEU A 70 -6.14 13.87 13.89
C LEU A 70 -4.89 13.67 13.05
N VAL A 71 -4.94 13.93 11.73
CA VAL A 71 -3.79 13.84 10.83
C VAL A 71 -2.67 14.75 11.32
N LYS A 72 -2.99 16.01 11.60
CA LYS A 72 -2.00 16.99 12.11
C LYS A 72 -1.41 16.54 13.45
N ALA A 73 -2.24 16.11 14.39
CA ALA A 73 -1.78 15.65 15.69
C ALA A 73 -0.83 14.45 15.56
N THR A 74 -1.15 13.51 14.65
CA THR A 74 -0.32 12.33 14.40
C THR A 74 1.03 12.71 13.83
N LEU A 75 1.06 13.50 12.75
CA LEU A 75 2.32 13.88 12.09
C LEU A 75 3.17 14.82 12.95
N SER A 76 2.53 15.74 13.70
CA SER A 76 3.26 16.59 14.66
C SER A 76 3.91 15.75 15.76
N HIS A 77 3.18 14.75 16.30
CA HIS A 77 3.71 13.84 17.30
C HIS A 77 4.91 13.04 16.78
N LEU A 78 4.80 12.51 15.55
CA LEU A 78 5.90 11.77 14.94
C LEU A 78 7.13 12.66 14.71
N LEU A 79 6.91 13.89 14.22
CA LEU A 79 7.99 14.84 13.98
C LEU A 79 8.66 15.28 15.30
N GLU A 80 7.88 15.51 16.36
CA GLU A 80 8.39 15.84 17.70
C GLU A 80 9.22 14.68 18.29
N ARG A 81 8.75 13.43 18.12
CA ARG A 81 9.38 12.25 18.71
C ARG A 81 10.62 11.76 17.96
N TYR A 82 10.56 11.75 16.63
CA TYR A 82 11.59 11.12 15.77
C TYR A 82 12.42 12.13 14.97
N GLY A 83 12.06 13.43 15.04
CA GLY A 83 12.80 14.49 14.37
C GLY A 83 12.57 14.52 12.84
N GLU A 84 13.46 15.23 12.15
CA GLU A 84 13.32 15.51 10.71
C GLU A 84 13.38 14.26 9.81
N GLU A 85 13.84 13.13 10.32
CA GLU A 85 13.81 11.86 9.59
C GLU A 85 12.40 11.51 9.11
N VAL A 86 11.37 11.85 9.89
CA VAL A 86 9.96 11.62 9.56
C VAL A 86 9.56 12.29 8.24
N LEU A 87 10.19 13.38 7.85
CA LEU A 87 9.92 14.09 6.59
C LEU A 87 10.32 13.26 5.36
N THR A 88 11.14 12.21 5.55
CA THR A 88 11.50 11.27 4.49
C THR A 88 10.50 10.12 4.34
N TRP A 89 9.57 9.96 5.29
CA TRP A 89 8.56 8.91 5.25
C TRP A 89 7.38 9.35 4.39
N PRO A 90 7.06 8.65 3.29
CA PRO A 90 5.92 9.04 2.47
C PRO A 90 4.60 8.84 3.22
N VAL A 91 3.63 9.72 2.95
CA VAL A 91 2.30 9.69 3.56
C VAL A 91 1.26 9.46 2.47
N GLU A 92 0.69 8.27 2.42
CA GLU A 92 -0.36 7.87 1.49
C GLU A 92 -1.74 8.13 2.07
N VAL A 93 -2.65 8.63 1.22
CA VAL A 93 -4.01 8.96 1.65
C VAL A 93 -4.97 7.85 1.26
N TRP A 94 -5.41 7.09 2.28
CA TRP A 94 -6.42 6.03 2.19
C TRP A 94 -5.93 4.76 1.50
N ASN A 95 -6.84 3.73 1.46
CA ASN A 95 -6.63 2.42 0.85
C ASN A 95 -7.78 2.11 -0.11
N GLU A 96 -7.48 1.81 -1.37
CA GLU A 96 -8.38 1.31 -2.42
C GLU A 96 -9.76 2.01 -2.49
N PRO A 97 -9.79 3.35 -2.62
CA PRO A 97 -11.05 4.09 -2.62
C PRO A 97 -11.96 3.78 -3.82
N ASN A 98 -11.44 3.07 -4.81
CA ASN A 98 -12.18 2.59 -5.98
C ASN A 98 -13.01 1.33 -5.71
N LEU A 99 -12.87 0.71 -4.52
CA LEU A 99 -13.65 -0.45 -4.11
C LEU A 99 -14.68 -0.08 -3.05
N THR A 100 -15.93 -0.52 -3.26
CA THR A 100 -17.03 -0.27 -2.31
C THR A 100 -16.82 -0.91 -0.94
N SER A 101 -15.95 -1.92 -0.85
CA SER A 101 -15.51 -2.53 0.41
C SER A 101 -14.61 -1.65 1.24
N PHE A 102 -13.81 -0.78 0.61
CA PHE A 102 -12.81 0.07 1.26
C PHE A 102 -13.17 1.56 1.29
N TRP A 103 -14.11 1.99 0.48
CA TRP A 103 -14.65 3.34 0.49
C TRP A 103 -16.14 3.32 0.19
N LYS A 104 -16.92 3.95 1.04
CA LYS A 104 -18.38 3.94 0.89
C LYS A 104 -18.81 4.35 -0.52
N ASP A 105 -19.58 3.46 -1.17
CA ASP A 105 -20.12 3.62 -2.52
C ASP A 105 -19.04 3.83 -3.62
N ALA A 106 -17.76 3.64 -3.31
CA ALA A 106 -16.62 4.03 -4.15
C ALA A 106 -16.80 5.47 -4.69
N ASP A 107 -17.25 6.38 -3.82
CA ASP A 107 -17.58 7.76 -4.17
C ASP A 107 -16.29 8.54 -4.46
N MET A 108 -16.00 8.70 -5.74
CA MET A 108 -14.80 9.35 -6.25
C MET A 108 -14.74 10.84 -5.86
N PRO A 109 -15.79 11.68 -6.04
CA PRO A 109 -15.81 13.05 -5.58
C PRO A 109 -15.54 13.20 -4.07
N GLU A 110 -16.13 12.35 -3.24
CA GLU A 110 -15.92 12.39 -1.79
C GLU A 110 -14.50 11.94 -1.42
N TYR A 111 -13.91 10.97 -2.15
CA TYR A 111 -12.51 10.64 -1.99
C TYR A 111 -11.58 11.81 -2.38
N PHE A 112 -11.86 12.50 -3.47
CA PHE A 112 -11.06 13.68 -3.88
C PHE A 112 -11.11 14.79 -2.83
N LYS A 113 -12.24 14.97 -2.17
CA LYS A 113 -12.36 15.86 -1.02
C LYS A 113 -11.50 15.39 0.15
N LEU A 114 -11.59 14.08 0.50
CA LEU A 114 -10.73 13.50 1.56
C LEU A 114 -9.26 13.73 1.26
N TYR A 115 -8.84 13.44 0.03
CA TYR A 115 -7.46 13.64 -0.42
C TYR A 115 -7.03 15.11 -0.25
N THR A 116 -7.83 16.04 -0.75
CA THR A 116 -7.52 17.47 -0.69
C THR A 116 -7.36 17.98 0.74
N GLU A 117 -8.33 17.66 1.61
CA GLU A 117 -8.30 18.09 3.00
C GLU A 117 -7.12 17.46 3.76
N THR A 118 -6.84 16.17 3.47
CA THR A 118 -5.73 15.44 4.10
C THR A 118 -4.38 15.96 3.63
N SER A 119 -4.16 16.10 2.33
CA SER A 119 -2.88 16.56 1.78
C SER A 119 -2.53 17.99 2.21
N LYS A 120 -3.51 18.88 2.29
CA LYS A 120 -3.34 20.21 2.89
C LYS A 120 -2.96 20.13 4.37
N ALA A 121 -3.66 19.31 5.15
CA ALA A 121 -3.36 19.13 6.57
C ALA A 121 -1.95 18.58 6.81
N VAL A 122 -1.47 17.68 5.96
CA VAL A 122 -0.08 17.17 5.98
C VAL A 122 0.90 18.33 5.76
N LYS A 123 0.71 19.14 4.73
CA LYS A 123 1.59 20.30 4.42
C LYS A 123 1.51 21.42 5.46
N GLU A 124 0.38 21.57 6.14
CA GLU A 124 0.25 22.52 7.26
C GLU A 124 1.10 22.14 8.47
N VAL A 125 1.40 20.85 8.68
CA VAL A 125 2.34 20.42 9.74
C VAL A 125 3.77 20.77 9.35
N ASN A 126 4.18 20.41 8.15
CA ASN A 126 5.47 20.79 7.56
C ASN A 126 5.40 20.62 6.04
N GLU A 127 5.80 21.64 5.28
CA GLU A 127 5.77 21.66 3.82
C GLU A 127 6.65 20.57 3.17
N ASN A 128 7.66 20.08 3.90
CA ASN A 128 8.60 19.07 3.41
C ASN A 128 8.06 17.63 3.50
N PHE A 129 6.94 17.37 4.21
CA PHE A 129 6.28 16.07 4.15
C PHE A 129 5.94 15.70 2.72
N LYS A 130 6.10 14.42 2.37
CA LYS A 130 5.70 13.88 1.07
C LYS A 130 4.34 13.22 1.21
N VAL A 131 3.36 13.67 0.43
CA VAL A 131 1.99 13.15 0.45
C VAL A 131 1.55 12.72 -0.95
N GLY A 132 0.85 11.59 -1.04
CA GLY A 132 0.39 11.05 -2.33
C GLY A 132 -0.78 10.08 -2.22
N GLY A 133 -1.14 9.52 -3.34
CA GLY A 133 -2.24 8.59 -3.57
C GLY A 133 -2.36 8.26 -5.06
N PRO A 134 -3.48 7.71 -5.54
CA PRO A 134 -4.73 7.44 -4.82
C PRO A 134 -4.84 6.03 -4.22
N ALA A 135 -3.79 5.22 -4.20
CA ALA A 135 -3.77 3.84 -3.68
C ALA A 135 -4.88 2.95 -4.24
N ILE A 136 -5.14 3.04 -5.54
CA ILE A 136 -6.23 2.28 -6.16
C ILE A 136 -5.88 0.81 -6.36
N CYS A 137 -6.86 -0.07 -6.19
CA CYS A 137 -6.80 -1.43 -6.72
C CYS A 137 -6.63 -1.40 -8.25
N GLY A 138 -5.78 -2.26 -8.79
CA GLY A 138 -5.53 -2.38 -10.22
C GLY A 138 -6.78 -2.71 -11.05
N GLY A 139 -6.70 -2.44 -12.36
CA GLY A 139 -7.79 -2.65 -13.30
C GLY A 139 -8.82 -1.50 -13.39
N ALA A 140 -8.61 -0.44 -12.61
CA ALA A 140 -9.46 0.76 -12.66
C ALA A 140 -8.70 2.01 -13.15
N ASP A 141 -7.55 1.85 -13.77
CA ASP A 141 -6.61 2.91 -14.13
C ASP A 141 -7.25 3.98 -15.01
N GLU A 142 -7.95 3.60 -16.08
CA GLU A 142 -8.61 4.52 -17.01
C GLU A 142 -9.67 5.40 -16.35
N LYS A 143 -10.35 4.87 -15.34
CA LYS A 143 -11.38 5.62 -14.63
C LYS A 143 -10.84 6.36 -13.42
N TRP A 144 -10.09 5.66 -12.56
CA TRP A 144 -9.71 6.19 -11.26
C TRP A 144 -8.37 6.90 -11.25
N MET A 145 -7.32 6.31 -11.83
CA MET A 145 -6.01 6.97 -11.92
C MET A 145 -6.13 8.22 -12.78
N LYS A 146 -6.70 8.08 -13.99
CA LYS A 146 -6.92 9.23 -14.86
C LYS A 146 -7.82 10.28 -14.22
N GLY A 147 -8.94 9.88 -13.58
CA GLY A 147 -9.84 10.81 -12.91
C GLY A 147 -9.18 11.55 -11.75
N PHE A 148 -8.32 10.88 -10.98
CA PHE A 148 -7.55 11.50 -9.92
C PHE A 148 -6.51 12.50 -10.44
N LEU A 149 -5.78 12.17 -11.51
CA LEU A 149 -4.82 13.06 -12.12
C LEU A 149 -5.49 14.26 -12.80
N ASP A 150 -6.63 14.05 -13.50
CA ASP A 150 -7.45 15.14 -14.05
C ASP A 150 -7.90 16.11 -12.94
N PHE A 151 -8.34 15.56 -11.79
CA PHE A 151 -8.72 16.37 -10.62
C PHE A 151 -7.52 17.14 -10.05
N CYS A 152 -6.38 16.48 -9.86
CA CYS A 152 -5.18 17.12 -9.32
C CYS A 152 -4.66 18.22 -10.25
N SER A 153 -4.69 17.99 -11.56
CA SER A 153 -4.30 18.99 -12.58
C SER A 153 -5.21 20.23 -12.57
N GLN A 154 -6.50 20.05 -12.30
CA GLN A 154 -7.47 21.15 -12.28
C GLN A 154 -7.49 21.93 -10.95
N THR A 155 -7.25 21.26 -9.82
CA THR A 155 -7.47 21.83 -8.48
C THR A 155 -6.18 22.05 -7.68
N HIS A 156 -5.07 21.48 -8.15
CA HIS A 156 -3.72 21.60 -7.60
C HIS A 156 -3.60 21.30 -6.10
N PRO A 157 -4.17 20.21 -5.56
CA PRO A 157 -3.88 19.80 -4.20
C PRO A 157 -2.40 19.32 -4.13
N PRO A 158 -1.77 19.36 -2.96
CA PRO A 158 -0.44 18.77 -2.81
C PRO A 158 -0.39 17.32 -3.27
N LEU A 159 0.55 17.00 -4.17
CA LEU A 159 0.80 15.67 -4.72
C LEU A 159 2.30 15.52 -4.97
N ASP A 160 2.99 14.72 -4.17
CA ASP A 160 4.43 14.49 -4.26
C ASP A 160 4.79 13.14 -4.88
N PHE A 161 3.85 12.18 -4.89
CA PHE A 161 4.02 10.85 -5.48
C PHE A 161 2.68 10.21 -5.83
N ILE A 162 2.70 9.21 -6.69
CA ILE A 162 1.51 8.49 -7.15
C ILE A 162 1.58 7.04 -6.69
N THR A 163 0.44 6.46 -6.31
CA THR A 163 0.36 5.08 -5.79
C THR A 163 -0.74 4.25 -6.42
N ARG A 164 -0.51 2.94 -6.47
CA ARG A 164 -1.43 1.93 -6.99
C ARG A 164 -1.09 0.56 -6.39
N HIS A 165 -2.09 -0.33 -6.30
CA HIS A 165 -1.89 -1.73 -5.96
C HIS A 165 -1.81 -2.61 -7.21
N HIS A 166 -1.16 -3.79 -7.08
CA HIS A 166 -0.95 -4.68 -8.21
C HIS A 166 -1.12 -6.15 -7.81
N TYR A 167 -2.25 -6.73 -8.19
CA TYR A 167 -2.54 -8.15 -8.07
C TYR A 167 -2.69 -8.80 -9.44
N THR A 168 -2.33 -10.07 -9.56
CA THR A 168 -2.02 -10.70 -10.86
C THR A 168 -2.71 -12.03 -11.07
N THR A 169 -3.87 -12.22 -10.46
CA THR A 169 -4.71 -13.38 -10.69
C THR A 169 -6.05 -12.99 -11.34
N GLU A 170 -6.65 -13.97 -12.00
CA GLU A 170 -8.06 -13.93 -12.36
C GLU A 170 -8.93 -13.96 -11.09
N PHE A 171 -10.25 -13.77 -11.26
CA PHE A 171 -11.20 -13.89 -10.15
C PHE A 171 -11.12 -15.29 -9.53
N PRO A 172 -11.08 -15.38 -8.18
CA PRO A 172 -10.98 -16.66 -7.49
C PRO A 172 -12.29 -17.44 -7.54
N GLU A 173 -12.16 -18.76 -7.49
CA GLU A 173 -13.24 -19.70 -7.25
C GLU A 173 -13.15 -20.22 -5.81
N ASP A 174 -14.17 -19.99 -5.00
CA ASP A 174 -14.21 -20.48 -3.63
C ASP A 174 -14.57 -21.97 -3.61
N VAL A 175 -13.66 -22.81 -3.05
CA VAL A 175 -13.85 -24.25 -2.85
C VAL A 175 -13.53 -24.60 -1.40
N GLY A 176 -14.55 -24.88 -0.61
CA GLY A 176 -14.39 -25.12 0.82
C GLY A 176 -13.86 -23.89 1.55
N HIS A 177 -12.67 -24.02 2.16
CA HIS A 177 -12.03 -22.94 2.91
C HIS A 177 -11.05 -22.12 2.07
N TYR A 178 -10.85 -22.46 0.81
CA TYR A 178 -9.85 -21.87 -0.05
C TYR A 178 -10.47 -21.15 -1.24
N GLY A 179 -9.83 -20.06 -1.64
CA GLY A 179 -10.11 -19.40 -2.90
C GLY A 179 -9.02 -19.73 -3.91
N TYR A 180 -9.35 -20.49 -4.94
CA TYR A 180 -8.41 -20.84 -6.00
C TYR A 180 -8.43 -19.80 -7.09
N ALA A 181 -7.29 -19.17 -7.33
CA ALA A 181 -7.15 -18.18 -8.39
C ALA A 181 -6.05 -18.63 -9.37
N LYS A 182 -6.27 -18.38 -10.65
CA LYS A 182 -5.28 -18.61 -11.70
C LYS A 182 -4.45 -17.37 -11.91
N LEU A 183 -3.15 -17.53 -12.11
CA LEU A 183 -2.28 -16.46 -12.55
C LEU A 183 -2.74 -15.94 -13.91
N THR A 184 -2.78 -14.61 -14.05
CA THR A 184 -2.90 -13.97 -15.36
C THR A 184 -1.62 -14.22 -16.16
N LYS A 185 -1.68 -14.05 -17.47
CA LYS A 185 -0.47 -14.18 -18.28
C LYS A 185 0.54 -13.10 -17.86
N PHE A 186 1.79 -13.51 -17.77
CA PHE A 186 2.85 -12.66 -17.26
C PHE A 186 2.98 -11.35 -18.02
N ASP A 187 2.98 -11.41 -19.37
CA ASP A 187 3.10 -10.21 -20.23
C ASP A 187 1.91 -9.26 -20.05
N GLU A 188 0.68 -9.80 -19.86
CA GLU A 188 -0.52 -9.00 -19.60
C GLU A 188 -0.42 -8.25 -18.26
N THR A 189 0.15 -8.88 -17.24
CA THR A 189 0.37 -8.30 -15.92
C THR A 189 1.32 -7.10 -15.98
N ILE A 190 2.47 -7.27 -16.61
CA ILE A 190 3.43 -6.18 -16.78
C ILE A 190 2.85 -5.05 -17.63
N GLN A 191 2.08 -5.40 -18.67
CA GLN A 191 1.43 -4.42 -19.53
C GLN A 191 0.49 -3.49 -18.75
N THR A 192 -0.19 -3.97 -17.70
CA THR A 192 -1.05 -3.09 -16.88
C THR A 192 -0.26 -1.98 -16.18
N LEU A 193 0.97 -2.25 -15.73
CA LEU A 193 1.85 -1.23 -15.14
C LEU A 193 2.38 -0.26 -16.19
N VAL A 194 2.75 -0.77 -17.37
CA VAL A 194 3.16 0.05 -18.51
C VAL A 194 2.04 1.00 -18.92
N ASP A 195 0.82 0.55 -18.99
CA ASP A 195 -0.33 1.36 -19.38
C ASP A 195 -0.68 2.40 -18.32
N CYS A 196 -0.63 2.04 -17.03
CA CYS A 196 -0.77 3.00 -15.94
C CYS A 196 0.33 4.09 -16.00
N ARG A 197 1.59 3.71 -16.24
CA ARG A 197 2.70 4.67 -16.40
C ARG A 197 2.49 5.58 -17.61
N LYS A 198 1.92 5.10 -18.72
CA LYS A 198 1.54 5.93 -19.86
C LYS A 198 0.47 6.97 -19.49
N ILE A 199 -0.54 6.58 -18.68
CA ILE A 199 -1.52 7.54 -18.17
C ILE A 199 -0.82 8.63 -17.38
N ILE A 200 0.05 8.28 -16.42
CA ILE A 200 0.82 9.25 -15.62
C ILE A 200 1.65 10.17 -16.52
N ASN A 201 2.39 9.60 -17.48
CA ASN A 201 3.27 10.32 -18.38
C ASN A 201 2.51 11.25 -19.36
N SER A 202 1.20 11.09 -19.49
CA SER A 202 0.38 12.00 -20.30
C SER A 202 0.16 13.38 -19.65
N TYR A 203 0.53 13.52 -18.37
CA TYR A 203 0.48 14.80 -17.64
C TYR A 203 1.89 15.34 -17.43
N ASP A 204 2.22 16.43 -18.11
CA ASP A 204 3.57 17.04 -18.01
C ASP A 204 3.99 17.39 -16.58
N GLU A 205 3.04 17.74 -15.74
CA GLU A 205 3.25 18.10 -14.34
C GLU A 205 3.46 16.89 -13.40
N PHE A 206 3.04 15.67 -13.81
CA PHE A 206 3.11 14.47 -12.97
C PHE A 206 4.02 13.36 -13.48
N LYS A 207 4.52 13.47 -14.72
CA LYS A 207 5.34 12.42 -15.37
C LYS A 207 6.62 12.05 -14.63
N ASP A 208 7.21 13.01 -13.92
CA ASP A 208 8.45 12.85 -13.17
C ASP A 208 8.23 12.52 -11.68
N LEU A 209 6.97 12.45 -11.22
CA LEU A 209 6.67 12.05 -9.85
C LEU A 209 7.02 10.58 -9.62
N PRO A 210 7.51 10.25 -8.42
CA PRO A 210 7.66 8.86 -7.99
C PRO A 210 6.32 8.10 -8.14
N PHE A 211 6.41 6.88 -8.69
CA PHE A 211 5.25 5.97 -8.79
C PHE A 211 5.53 4.73 -7.96
N HIS A 212 4.74 4.53 -6.92
CA HIS A 212 4.89 3.43 -5.97
C HIS A 212 3.77 2.41 -6.12
N ILE A 213 4.13 1.14 -6.11
CA ILE A 213 3.17 0.06 -5.89
C ILE A 213 3.21 -0.25 -4.39
N THR A 214 2.27 0.29 -3.66
CA THR A 214 2.24 0.24 -2.20
C THR A 214 1.71 -1.08 -1.67
N GLU A 215 1.10 -1.88 -2.54
CA GLU A 215 0.65 -3.23 -2.22
C GLU A 215 0.68 -4.13 -3.46
N PHE A 216 1.34 -5.29 -3.36
CA PHE A 216 1.30 -6.30 -4.42
C PHE A 216 1.39 -7.73 -3.90
N ASN A 217 0.78 -8.64 -4.61
CA ASN A 217 0.95 -10.08 -4.52
C ASN A 217 0.41 -10.71 -5.81
N THR A 218 0.42 -12.03 -5.93
CA THR A 218 -0.29 -12.70 -7.02
C THR A 218 -1.80 -12.62 -6.82
N SER A 219 -2.33 -13.16 -5.73
CA SER A 219 -3.76 -13.11 -5.41
C SER A 219 -4.08 -12.07 -4.34
N TYR A 220 -5.25 -11.44 -4.47
CA TYR A 220 -5.79 -10.45 -3.53
C TYR A 220 -6.68 -11.07 -2.44
N ILE A 221 -6.72 -12.41 -2.31
CA ILE A 221 -7.52 -13.06 -1.28
C ILE A 221 -6.66 -13.78 -0.24
N PRO A 222 -7.04 -13.72 1.06
CA PRO A 222 -6.21 -14.15 2.18
C PRO A 222 -6.14 -15.66 2.39
N ASN A 223 -6.69 -16.46 1.49
CA ASN A 223 -6.76 -17.92 1.57
C ASN A 223 -6.55 -18.60 0.20
N CYS A 224 -5.69 -18.02 -0.63
CA CYS A 224 -5.32 -18.59 -1.92
C CYS A 224 -4.12 -19.54 -1.78
N PRO A 225 -4.29 -20.85 -1.99
CA PRO A 225 -3.19 -21.80 -1.85
C PRO A 225 -1.96 -21.51 -2.72
N LEU A 226 -2.14 -20.73 -3.77
CA LEU A 226 -1.05 -20.26 -4.64
C LEU A 226 0.06 -19.57 -3.82
N HIS A 227 -0.27 -18.78 -2.81
CA HIS A 227 0.69 -18.03 -1.98
C HIS A 227 1.71 -18.93 -1.26
N ASP A 228 1.38 -20.21 -1.04
CA ASP A 228 2.24 -21.18 -0.35
C ASP A 228 3.13 -21.99 -1.30
N THR A 229 3.13 -21.66 -2.61
CA THR A 229 3.78 -22.47 -3.64
C THR A 229 5.03 -21.86 -4.23
N ASN A 230 5.89 -22.71 -4.83
CA ASN A 230 7.04 -22.24 -5.63
C ASN A 230 6.58 -21.51 -6.90
N GLN A 231 5.37 -21.78 -7.40
CA GLN A 231 4.82 -21.07 -8.55
C GLN A 231 4.62 -19.58 -8.23
N ASN A 232 4.13 -19.28 -7.02
CA ASN A 232 4.06 -17.90 -6.51
C ASN A 232 5.44 -17.25 -6.49
N ALA A 233 6.41 -17.94 -5.90
CA ALA A 233 7.79 -17.45 -5.79
C ALA A 233 8.41 -17.15 -7.17
N ALA A 234 8.25 -18.05 -8.13
CA ALA A 234 8.77 -17.88 -9.48
C ALA A 234 8.09 -16.73 -10.23
N TYR A 235 6.76 -16.59 -10.08
CA TYR A 235 6.02 -15.51 -10.71
C TYR A 235 6.43 -14.13 -10.15
N ILE A 236 6.57 -14.04 -8.83
CA ILE A 236 7.04 -12.80 -8.15
C ILE A 236 8.47 -12.49 -8.57
N ALA A 237 9.37 -13.48 -8.66
CA ALA A 237 10.74 -13.28 -9.13
C ALA A 237 10.77 -12.70 -10.56
N GLY A 238 9.98 -13.25 -11.46
CA GLY A 238 9.83 -12.73 -12.82
C GLY A 238 9.32 -11.28 -12.82
N THR A 239 8.28 -10.99 -12.02
CA THR A 239 7.71 -9.65 -11.90
C THR A 239 8.77 -8.64 -11.43
N LEU A 240 9.51 -8.96 -10.36
CA LEU A 240 10.57 -8.08 -9.84
C LEU A 240 11.69 -7.82 -10.86
N ALA A 241 12.00 -8.83 -11.70
CA ALA A 241 12.99 -8.69 -12.76
C ALA A 241 12.51 -7.83 -13.95
N GLU A 242 11.18 -7.71 -14.13
CA GLU A 242 10.57 -6.99 -15.26
C GLU A 242 10.21 -5.54 -14.98
N ILE A 243 9.86 -5.21 -13.72
CA ILE A 243 9.33 -3.89 -13.40
C ILE A 243 10.33 -2.75 -13.60
N GLY A 244 11.65 -3.01 -13.44
CA GLY A 244 12.74 -2.07 -13.74
C GLY A 244 12.43 -0.65 -13.26
N ASP A 245 12.54 0.32 -14.18
CA ASP A 245 12.28 1.74 -13.92
C ASP A 245 10.78 2.14 -14.05
N LEU A 246 9.88 1.18 -14.23
CA LEU A 246 8.45 1.50 -14.31
C LEU A 246 7.90 2.08 -13.01
N VAL A 247 8.45 1.63 -11.87
CA VAL A 247 8.01 2.02 -10.54
C VAL A 247 9.20 2.37 -9.64
N THR A 248 8.96 3.27 -8.68
CA THR A 248 9.98 3.70 -7.72
C THR A 248 10.16 2.68 -6.59
N SER A 249 9.07 2.08 -6.12
CA SER A 249 9.07 0.99 -5.14
C SER A 249 7.92 0.03 -5.35
N TYR A 250 8.06 -1.17 -4.79
CA TYR A 250 7.13 -2.27 -4.99
C TYR A 250 7.00 -3.05 -3.68
N SER A 251 5.92 -2.84 -2.93
CA SER A 251 5.75 -3.33 -1.55
C SER A 251 4.90 -4.59 -1.51
N TYR A 252 5.49 -5.69 -1.04
CA TYR A 252 4.81 -6.98 -0.99
C TYR A 252 3.75 -7.03 0.14
N TRP A 253 2.55 -7.45 -0.19
CA TRP A 253 1.47 -7.72 0.74
C TRP A 253 1.39 -9.22 1.06
N THR A 254 1.88 -9.71 2.22
CA THR A 254 2.45 -8.96 3.32
C THR A 254 3.63 -9.74 3.92
N PHE A 255 4.25 -9.26 5.00
CA PHE A 255 5.42 -9.92 5.58
C PHE A 255 5.09 -11.24 6.27
N GLY A 256 4.00 -11.30 7.05
CA GLY A 256 3.64 -12.49 7.83
C GLY A 256 2.14 -12.83 7.78
N ASP A 257 1.83 -14.11 7.94
CA ASP A 257 0.46 -14.64 7.98
C ASP A 257 -0.27 -14.38 9.31
N VAL A 258 -0.02 -13.22 9.92
CA VAL A 258 -0.72 -12.78 11.15
C VAL A 258 -1.97 -11.96 10.86
N PHE A 259 -2.27 -11.73 9.58
CA PHE A 259 -3.35 -10.87 9.14
C PHE A 259 -4.64 -11.68 8.95
N GLU A 260 -5.63 -11.40 9.76
CA GLU A 260 -6.87 -12.17 9.87
C GLU A 260 -8.04 -11.48 9.15
N GLU A 261 -8.06 -11.48 7.82
CA GLU A 261 -9.15 -10.87 7.05
C GLU A 261 -10.42 -11.72 7.06
N ARG A 262 -10.28 -13.05 7.00
CA ARG A 262 -11.38 -14.02 6.97
C ARG A 262 -11.45 -14.87 8.26
N GLY A 263 -10.88 -14.37 9.35
CA GLY A 263 -10.80 -15.08 10.64
C GLY A 263 -9.48 -15.82 10.84
N VAL A 264 -9.36 -16.51 11.97
CA VAL A 264 -8.14 -17.22 12.35
C VAL A 264 -7.97 -18.47 11.48
N PRO A 265 -6.83 -18.63 10.79
CA PRO A 265 -6.59 -19.81 9.97
C PRO A 265 -6.38 -21.07 10.81
N PHE A 266 -6.78 -22.23 10.27
CA PHE A 266 -6.69 -23.52 10.96
C PHE A 266 -5.35 -24.22 10.82
N THR A 267 -4.53 -23.80 9.84
CA THR A 267 -3.23 -24.42 9.52
C THR A 267 -2.19 -23.34 9.23
N PRO A 268 -0.89 -23.66 9.43
CA PRO A 268 0.19 -22.73 9.05
C PRO A 268 0.20 -22.38 7.55
N PHE A 269 -0.15 -23.34 6.70
CA PHE A 269 -0.25 -23.16 5.25
C PHE A 269 -1.73 -23.15 4.86
N HIS A 270 -2.30 -21.98 4.86
CA HIS A 270 -3.71 -21.73 4.54
C HIS A 270 -3.92 -20.82 3.34
N GLY A 271 -2.83 -20.55 2.59
CA GLY A 271 -2.88 -19.63 1.46
C GLY A 271 -2.86 -18.15 1.88
N GLY A 272 -2.35 -17.83 3.06
CA GLY A 272 -2.17 -16.46 3.53
C GLY A 272 -1.17 -15.68 2.69
N PHE A 273 -1.22 -14.37 2.77
CA PHE A 273 -0.40 -13.46 1.96
C PHE A 273 1.10 -13.46 2.33
N GLY A 274 1.43 -13.86 3.55
CA GLY A 274 2.73 -13.64 4.16
C GLY A 274 3.91 -14.29 3.43
N LEU A 275 5.06 -13.67 3.54
CA LEU A 275 6.34 -14.31 3.25
C LEU A 275 6.66 -15.38 4.30
N LEU A 276 6.21 -15.15 5.54
CA LEU A 276 6.31 -16.09 6.65
C LEU A 276 4.93 -16.63 7.01
N ALA A 277 4.80 -17.94 7.08
CA ALA A 277 3.64 -18.59 7.66
C ALA A 277 3.66 -18.47 9.20
N ASN A 278 2.52 -18.74 9.85
CA ASN A 278 2.41 -18.76 11.30
C ASN A 278 3.49 -19.65 11.94
N GLY A 279 4.15 -19.14 12.96
CA GLY A 279 5.31 -19.79 13.58
C GLY A 279 6.66 -19.44 12.95
N GLY A 280 6.70 -18.45 12.05
CA GLY A 280 7.92 -17.97 11.42
C GLY A 280 8.47 -18.89 10.33
N ILE A 281 7.61 -19.69 9.70
CA ILE A 281 8.02 -20.63 8.65
C ILE A 281 8.20 -19.88 7.33
N GLU A 282 9.40 -19.90 6.79
CA GLU A 282 9.75 -19.24 5.52
C GLU A 282 9.03 -19.93 4.35
N LYS A 283 8.15 -19.19 3.65
CA LYS A 283 7.48 -19.67 2.43
C LYS A 283 8.41 -19.54 1.21
N PRO A 284 8.12 -20.20 0.08
CA PRO A 284 8.95 -20.10 -1.13
C PRO A 284 9.22 -18.64 -1.56
N THR A 285 8.24 -17.76 -1.48
CA THR A 285 8.39 -16.34 -1.86
C THR A 285 9.33 -15.56 -0.94
N PHE A 286 9.50 -15.95 0.33
CA PHE A 286 10.52 -15.39 1.22
C PHE A 286 11.92 -15.51 0.62
N TRP A 287 12.22 -16.67 0.03
CA TRP A 287 13.51 -16.93 -0.60
C TRP A 287 13.72 -16.10 -1.86
N THR A 288 12.67 -15.78 -2.63
CA THR A 288 12.76 -14.81 -3.73
C THR A 288 13.34 -13.49 -3.23
N PHE A 289 12.74 -12.89 -2.19
CA PHE A 289 13.22 -11.61 -1.64
C PHE A 289 14.63 -11.74 -1.05
N LYS A 290 14.93 -12.85 -0.38
CA LYS A 290 16.26 -13.11 0.18
C LYS A 290 17.34 -13.16 -0.89
N PHE A 291 17.06 -13.78 -2.06
CA PHE A 291 18.00 -13.80 -3.18
C PHE A 291 18.14 -12.41 -3.84
N PHE A 292 17.04 -11.71 -4.06
CA PHE A 292 17.07 -10.36 -4.60
C PHE A 292 17.84 -9.36 -3.69
N LYS A 293 17.87 -9.58 -2.38
CA LYS A 293 18.68 -8.79 -1.46
C LYS A 293 20.17 -8.81 -1.83
N TYR A 294 20.70 -9.95 -2.24
CA TYR A 294 22.10 -10.04 -2.67
C TYR A 294 22.38 -9.23 -3.95
N LEU A 295 21.42 -9.14 -4.85
CA LEU A 295 21.55 -8.32 -6.06
C LEU A 295 21.51 -6.82 -5.73
N LYS A 296 20.68 -6.41 -4.78
CA LYS A 296 20.53 -5.00 -4.39
C LYS A 296 21.82 -4.40 -3.79
N GLU A 297 22.60 -5.18 -3.07
CA GLU A 297 23.83 -4.73 -2.41
C GLU A 297 24.99 -4.56 -3.39
N LYS A 298 24.82 -4.91 -4.66
CA LYS A 298 25.86 -4.92 -5.69
C LYS A 298 25.30 -4.24 -6.96
N GLU A 299 26.15 -3.49 -7.64
CA GLU A 299 25.83 -3.06 -9.00
C GLU A 299 25.65 -4.30 -9.87
N SER A 300 24.57 -4.33 -10.66
CA SER A 300 24.21 -5.48 -11.46
C SER A 300 23.81 -5.10 -12.86
N GLU A 301 24.08 -5.98 -13.81
CA GLU A 301 23.75 -5.85 -15.21
C GLU A 301 22.93 -7.04 -15.67
N CYS A 302 21.80 -6.79 -16.33
CA CYS A 302 21.04 -7.83 -16.98
C CYS A 302 21.74 -8.25 -18.28
N VAL A 303 22.36 -9.42 -18.28
CA VAL A 303 23.16 -9.91 -19.41
C VAL A 303 22.38 -10.82 -20.37
N TYR A 304 21.23 -11.33 -19.92
CA TYR A 304 20.31 -12.12 -20.75
C TYR A 304 18.90 -12.03 -20.17
N LYS A 305 17.92 -11.95 -21.07
CA LYS A 305 16.50 -11.94 -20.68
C LYS A 305 15.62 -12.51 -21.79
N ASP A 306 14.80 -13.46 -21.45
CA ASP A 306 13.65 -13.93 -22.22
C ASP A 306 12.45 -14.17 -21.31
N LYS A 307 11.35 -14.68 -21.84
CA LYS A 307 10.11 -14.93 -21.11
C LYS A 307 10.21 -15.96 -19.96
N ASN A 308 11.28 -16.76 -19.90
CA ASN A 308 11.45 -17.85 -18.94
C ASN A 308 12.72 -17.69 -18.07
N LEU A 309 13.65 -16.84 -18.48
CA LEU A 309 14.97 -16.74 -17.86
C LEU A 309 15.48 -15.29 -17.87
N VAL A 310 15.90 -14.85 -16.71
CA VAL A 310 16.66 -13.61 -16.55
C VAL A 310 17.99 -13.92 -15.91
N ILE A 311 19.10 -13.50 -16.51
CA ILE A 311 20.45 -13.63 -15.96
C ILE A 311 20.98 -12.26 -15.63
N VAL A 312 21.31 -12.05 -14.36
CA VAL A 312 21.90 -10.84 -13.84
C VAL A 312 23.33 -11.12 -13.41
N LYS A 313 24.27 -10.35 -13.95
CA LYS A 313 25.67 -10.37 -13.52
C LYS A 313 25.90 -9.27 -12.51
N THR A 314 26.51 -9.61 -11.38
CA THR A 314 26.98 -8.63 -10.40
C THR A 314 28.38 -8.11 -10.75
N CYS A 315 28.78 -6.94 -10.27
CA CYS A 315 30.07 -6.33 -10.60
C CYS A 315 31.29 -7.13 -10.09
N ASP A 316 31.09 -8.00 -9.10
CA ASP A 316 32.11 -8.97 -8.64
C ASP A 316 32.22 -10.25 -9.47
N GLY A 317 31.43 -10.37 -10.55
CA GLY A 317 31.45 -11.47 -11.49
C GLY A 317 30.67 -12.70 -11.09
N GLU A 318 29.84 -12.64 -10.04
CA GLU A 318 28.87 -13.66 -9.68
C GLU A 318 27.61 -13.56 -10.55
N TYR A 319 26.96 -14.72 -10.85
CA TYR A 319 25.76 -14.85 -11.68
C TYR A 319 24.62 -15.47 -10.87
#